data_26897c3ba4256e7d4d8540df19a8a31d
#
_entry.id   26897c3ba4256e7d4d8540df19a8a31d
#
_cell.length_a   1.000
_cell.length_b   1.000
_cell.length_c   1.000
_cell.angle_alpha   90.00
_cell.angle_beta   90.00
_cell.angle_gamma   90.00
#
_symmetry.space_group_name_H-M   'P 1'
#
loop_
_entity.id
_entity.type
_entity.pdbx_description
1 polymer ?
#
loop_
_entity_poly.entity_id
_entity_poly.type
_entity_poly.pdbx_seq_one_letter_code
_entity_poly.pdbx_strand_id
1 'polypeptide(L)'
;MEIKELGEFKLIERLTKDIKPENSSTKMGVGDDAAVLYYGDKETLVSSHLFMEGIQFDLTYIDMRHLAYKCAMVAMSNIFAMNGKPRQMVVSIALGKRIKVDDLDQFYEGLRTACAKWKVDIVGGDTTSSYTGLAINITCIGEAMSNEVVYRSGAKPTDIICVSGNLGAAYMGLQVLEREKVVYYQQVEEFNKKLKAAQAENNKVQLDILKTERESIENFQPEFSGKEYLIDRQLKPEAPGEVLQQLLEAGIKPTAMIDISDGLASDLKHICKESRVGCRIYEDKIPIDYQTAATCEEFNMNLTTAALSGGEDYELLFTIPIGDHAKVEGMKNIRDRKSVV
;
A
#
# COMPACT_ATOMS: atom_id res chain seq x y z
N MET A 1 24.00 -15.26 -11.37
CA MET A 1 22.60 -15.34 -10.87
C MET A 1 21.99 -13.96 -11.04
N GLU A 2 20.96 -13.83 -11.80
CA GLU A 2 20.25 -12.58 -11.99
C GLU A 2 19.32 -12.28 -10.81
N ILE A 3 19.04 -11.01 -10.54
CA ILE A 3 18.15 -10.60 -9.44
C ILE A 3 16.76 -11.25 -9.59
N LYS A 4 16.27 -11.39 -10.83
CA LYS A 4 14.99 -12.04 -11.14
C LYS A 4 14.91 -13.52 -10.69
N GLU A 5 16.03 -14.23 -10.67
CA GLU A 5 16.10 -15.63 -10.25
C GLU A 5 16.05 -15.76 -8.73
N LEU A 6 16.58 -14.75 -8.02
CA LEU A 6 16.64 -14.76 -6.56
C LEU A 6 15.32 -14.34 -5.92
N GLY A 7 14.63 -13.37 -6.51
CA GLY A 7 13.47 -12.68 -5.95
C GLY A 7 13.83 -11.68 -4.85
N GLU A 8 12.89 -10.80 -4.53
CA GLU A 8 13.12 -9.65 -3.64
C GLU A 8 13.53 -10.06 -2.23
N PHE A 9 12.76 -10.90 -1.56
CA PHE A 9 13.02 -11.28 -0.16
C PHE A 9 14.36 -12.00 0.03
N LYS A 10 14.72 -12.91 -0.86
CA LYS A 10 16.04 -13.56 -0.80
C LYS A 10 17.18 -12.60 -1.12
N LEU A 11 16.93 -11.58 -1.96
CA LEU A 11 17.89 -10.52 -2.20
C LEU A 11 18.11 -9.70 -0.93
N ILE A 12 17.04 -9.25 -0.28
CA ILE A 12 17.12 -8.52 1.00
C ILE A 12 17.84 -9.34 2.05
N GLU A 13 17.46 -10.60 2.25
CA GLU A 13 18.11 -11.51 3.20
C GLU A 13 19.63 -11.66 2.91
N ARG A 14 20.01 -11.78 1.63
CA ARG A 14 21.43 -11.86 1.22
C ARG A 14 22.20 -10.58 1.50
N LEU A 15 21.59 -9.41 1.24
CA LEU A 15 22.23 -8.11 1.43
C LEU A 15 22.37 -7.74 2.91
N THR A 16 21.45 -8.19 3.75
CA THR A 16 21.35 -7.78 5.14
C THR A 16 21.91 -8.81 6.14
N LYS A 17 22.21 -10.04 5.71
CA LYS A 17 22.63 -11.16 6.58
C LYS A 17 23.85 -10.85 7.47
N ASP A 18 24.75 -9.98 7.00
CA ASP A 18 25.98 -9.62 7.71
C ASP A 18 25.87 -8.27 8.45
N ILE A 19 24.71 -7.60 8.37
CA ILE A 19 24.45 -6.36 9.09
C ILE A 19 24.18 -6.68 10.56
N LYS A 20 25.09 -6.20 11.43
CA LYS A 20 24.97 -6.35 12.88
C LYS A 20 24.86 -4.98 13.53
N PRO A 21 23.88 -4.76 14.40
CA PRO A 21 23.83 -3.53 15.18
C PRO A 21 25.09 -3.39 16.06
N GLU A 22 25.76 -2.26 15.99
CA GLU A 22 26.90 -1.93 16.84
C GLU A 22 26.49 -1.06 18.04
N ASN A 23 25.36 -0.33 17.88
CA ASN A 23 24.87 0.58 18.90
C ASN A 23 23.87 -0.13 19.82
N SER A 24 24.05 0.02 21.13
CA SER A 24 23.13 -0.53 22.14
C SER A 24 21.70 0.05 22.08
N SER A 25 21.53 1.21 21.44
CA SER A 25 20.23 1.82 21.17
C SER A 25 19.45 1.12 20.05
N THR A 26 20.09 0.28 19.24
CA THR A 26 19.40 -0.51 18.21
C THR A 26 18.92 -1.82 18.84
N LYS A 27 17.65 -1.90 19.21
CA LYS A 27 17.02 -3.12 19.73
C LYS A 27 16.68 -4.11 18.64
N MET A 28 16.16 -3.62 17.53
CA MET A 28 15.87 -4.40 16.32
C MET A 28 16.24 -3.59 15.09
N GLY A 29 17.03 -4.18 14.21
CA GLY A 29 17.39 -3.61 12.92
C GLY A 29 16.48 -4.15 11.81
N VAL A 30 17.11 -4.74 10.78
CA VAL A 30 16.40 -5.35 9.65
C VAL A 30 15.69 -6.63 10.08
N GLY A 31 14.43 -6.84 9.62
CA GLY A 31 13.70 -8.09 9.83
C GLY A 31 12.26 -7.94 10.29
N ASP A 32 11.79 -6.71 10.53
CA ASP A 32 10.41 -6.41 10.88
C ASP A 32 9.91 -5.19 10.10
N ASP A 33 8.64 -4.74 10.30
CA ASP A 33 8.02 -3.62 9.58
C ASP A 33 8.71 -2.29 9.86
N ALA A 34 9.32 -2.13 11.03
CA ALA A 34 10.14 -0.99 11.40
C ALA A 34 11.35 -1.39 12.24
N ALA A 35 12.44 -0.65 12.13
CA ALA A 35 13.54 -0.75 13.08
C ALA A 35 13.09 -0.23 14.46
N VAL A 36 13.56 -0.85 15.54
CA VAL A 36 13.26 -0.45 16.92
C VAL A 36 14.52 0.11 17.57
N LEU A 37 14.45 1.39 17.91
CA LEU A 37 15.56 2.11 18.54
C LEU A 37 15.13 2.59 19.93
N TYR A 38 16.05 2.58 20.88
CA TYR A 38 15.80 3.00 22.26
C TYR A 38 16.65 4.20 22.63
N TYR A 39 16.00 5.32 22.87
CA TYR A 39 16.65 6.58 23.28
C TYR A 39 16.05 7.17 24.56
N GLY A 40 15.30 6.41 25.34
CA GLY A 40 14.64 6.90 26.54
C GLY A 40 13.56 5.96 27.07
N ASP A 41 12.47 6.51 27.59
CA ASP A 41 11.39 5.71 28.21
C ASP A 41 10.50 4.98 27.19
N LYS A 42 10.59 5.37 25.90
CA LYS A 42 9.82 4.76 24.80
C LYS A 42 10.74 4.20 23.75
N GLU A 43 10.25 3.19 23.02
CA GLU A 43 10.86 2.71 21.80
C GLU A 43 10.57 3.68 20.67
N THR A 44 11.57 3.99 19.86
CA THR A 44 11.45 4.73 18.61
C THR A 44 11.38 3.73 17.47
N LEU A 45 10.32 3.81 16.69
CA LEU A 45 10.08 3.00 15.51
C LEU A 45 10.45 3.81 14.27
N VAL A 46 11.21 3.23 13.37
CA VAL A 46 11.64 3.91 12.13
C VAL A 46 11.41 2.99 10.94
N SER A 47 10.63 3.44 9.98
CA SER A 47 10.38 2.76 8.71
C SER A 47 10.62 3.71 7.54
N SER A 48 11.06 3.18 6.39
CA SER A 48 11.28 3.96 5.18
C SER A 48 10.68 3.24 3.98
N HIS A 49 9.93 3.95 3.16
CA HIS A 49 9.25 3.42 1.98
C HIS A 49 9.60 4.24 0.73
N LEU A 50 10.00 3.56 -0.33
CA LEU A 50 10.35 4.15 -1.62
C LEU A 50 9.21 3.90 -2.63
N PHE A 51 8.73 4.96 -3.26
CA PHE A 51 7.72 4.92 -4.32
C PHE A 51 8.35 5.38 -5.63
N MET A 52 8.18 4.57 -6.67
CA MET A 52 8.71 4.83 -8.01
C MET A 52 7.57 4.91 -9.02
N GLU A 53 7.59 5.96 -9.81
CA GLU A 53 6.65 6.10 -10.93
C GLU A 53 6.79 4.94 -11.91
N GLY A 54 5.66 4.37 -12.35
CA GLY A 54 5.60 3.20 -13.21
C GLY A 54 5.75 1.87 -12.48
N ILE A 55 5.93 1.88 -11.14
CA ILE A 55 5.99 0.67 -10.28
C ILE A 55 4.85 0.71 -9.26
N GLN A 56 4.91 1.63 -8.26
CA GLN A 56 3.87 1.72 -7.21
C GLN A 56 2.76 2.71 -7.55
N PHE A 57 2.95 3.58 -8.53
CA PHE A 57 1.95 4.53 -9.01
C PHE A 57 2.20 4.93 -10.46
N ASP A 58 1.16 5.43 -11.13
CA ASP A 58 1.27 6.02 -12.45
C ASP A 58 0.47 7.33 -12.50
N LEU A 59 1.13 8.43 -12.90
CA LEU A 59 0.53 9.75 -12.97
C LEU A 59 -0.52 9.91 -14.09
N THR A 60 -0.80 8.87 -14.86
CA THR A 60 -1.90 8.86 -15.84
C THR A 60 -3.26 8.68 -15.17
N TYR A 61 -3.32 8.10 -13.96
CA TYR A 61 -4.58 7.84 -13.25
C TYR A 61 -4.58 8.27 -11.77
N ILE A 62 -3.45 8.75 -11.22
CA ILE A 62 -3.41 9.33 -9.88
C ILE A 62 -2.93 10.78 -9.94
N ASP A 63 -3.65 11.68 -9.31
CA ASP A 63 -3.20 13.06 -9.13
C ASP A 63 -2.20 13.18 -7.97
N MET A 64 -1.47 14.28 -7.94
CA MET A 64 -0.41 14.51 -6.97
C MET A 64 -0.91 14.57 -5.52
N ARG A 65 -2.15 15.01 -5.30
CA ARG A 65 -2.75 15.08 -3.95
C ARG A 65 -3.07 13.69 -3.41
N HIS A 66 -3.71 12.84 -4.21
CA HIS A 66 -4.00 11.46 -3.84
C HIS A 66 -2.71 10.63 -3.71
N LEU A 67 -1.75 10.84 -4.61
CA LEU A 67 -0.45 10.18 -4.52
C LEU A 67 0.26 10.47 -3.18
N ALA A 68 0.31 11.74 -2.79
CA ALA A 68 0.92 12.15 -1.52
C ALA A 68 0.20 11.55 -0.31
N TYR A 69 -1.14 11.53 -0.35
CA TYR A 69 -1.96 10.90 0.69
C TYR A 69 -1.65 9.40 0.79
N LYS A 70 -1.67 8.68 -0.35
CA LYS A 70 -1.30 7.25 -0.42
C LYS A 70 0.09 7.01 0.17
N CYS A 71 1.10 7.75 -0.29
CA CYS A 71 2.48 7.60 0.19
C CYS A 71 2.59 7.79 1.71
N ALA A 72 1.90 8.78 2.27
CA ALA A 72 1.91 9.03 3.71
C ALA A 72 1.21 7.91 4.49
N MET A 73 0.04 7.44 4.04
CA MET A 73 -0.70 6.36 4.71
C MET A 73 0.07 5.05 4.69
N VAL A 74 0.70 4.71 3.57
CA VAL A 74 1.56 3.52 3.43
C VAL A 74 2.75 3.59 4.38
N ALA A 75 3.44 4.73 4.45
CA ALA A 75 4.56 4.89 5.38
C ALA A 75 4.15 4.79 6.86
N MET A 76 2.94 5.26 7.21
CA MET A 76 2.40 5.15 8.57
C MET A 76 1.93 3.72 8.89
N SER A 77 1.50 2.94 7.88
CA SER A 77 1.03 1.56 8.04
C SER A 77 2.07 0.71 8.77
N ASN A 78 3.34 0.79 8.36
CA ASN A 78 4.44 0.07 8.99
C ASN A 78 4.60 0.38 10.49
N ILE A 79 4.36 1.63 10.89
CA ILE A 79 4.43 2.03 12.31
C ILE A 79 3.24 1.46 13.07
N PHE A 80 2.04 1.50 12.47
CA PHE A 80 0.86 0.88 13.07
C PHE A 80 0.98 -0.64 13.17
N ALA A 81 1.62 -1.30 12.18
CA ALA A 81 1.89 -2.73 12.19
C ALA A 81 2.78 -3.18 13.36
N MET A 82 3.54 -2.26 13.95
CA MET A 82 4.33 -2.48 15.17
C MET A 82 3.60 -2.04 16.46
N ASN A 83 2.29 -1.77 16.40
CA ASN A 83 1.48 -1.20 17.50
C ASN A 83 2.00 0.17 17.97
N GLY A 84 2.63 0.90 17.06
CA GLY A 84 3.21 2.22 17.32
C GLY A 84 2.28 3.37 16.95
N LYS A 85 2.66 4.57 17.38
CA LYS A 85 2.02 5.83 17.00
C LYS A 85 2.98 6.62 16.10
N PRO A 86 2.67 6.87 14.82
CA PRO A 86 3.48 7.72 13.97
C PRO A 86 3.53 9.15 14.55
N ARG A 87 4.69 9.79 14.47
CA ARG A 87 4.94 11.13 15.05
C ARG A 87 5.55 12.09 14.08
N GLN A 88 6.59 11.67 13.36
CA GLN A 88 7.31 12.52 12.42
C GLN A 88 7.47 11.82 11.08
N MET A 89 7.67 12.62 10.04
CA MET A 89 7.89 12.16 8.69
C MET A 89 8.98 12.98 8.00
N VAL A 90 9.89 12.32 7.30
CA VAL A 90 10.89 12.92 6.42
C VAL A 90 10.57 12.52 5.00
N VAL A 91 10.54 13.48 4.06
CA VAL A 91 10.10 13.27 2.68
C VAL A 91 11.21 13.66 1.71
N SER A 92 11.78 12.70 1.01
CA SER A 92 12.74 12.96 -0.06
C SER A 92 12.09 12.73 -1.42
N ILE A 93 12.29 13.65 -2.37
CA ILE A 93 11.61 13.63 -3.65
C ILE A 93 12.59 13.89 -4.81
N ALA A 94 12.57 13.02 -5.82
CA ALA A 94 13.36 13.18 -7.03
C ALA A 94 12.42 13.50 -8.20
N LEU A 95 12.59 14.71 -8.77
CA LEU A 95 11.65 15.34 -9.70
C LEU A 95 12.03 15.11 -11.16
N GLY A 96 11.14 14.47 -11.92
CA GLY A 96 11.22 14.41 -13.37
C GLY A 96 10.92 15.76 -14.03
N LYS A 97 11.40 15.96 -15.27
CA LYS A 97 11.27 17.23 -16.02
C LYS A 97 9.84 17.72 -16.24
N ARG A 98 8.84 16.84 -16.19
CA ARG A 98 7.43 17.18 -16.42
C ARG A 98 6.71 17.73 -15.19
N ILE A 99 7.29 17.55 -13.98
CA ILE A 99 6.70 18.01 -12.73
C ILE A 99 6.84 19.53 -12.62
N LYS A 100 5.73 20.21 -12.34
CA LYS A 100 5.64 21.66 -12.16
C LYS A 100 5.52 22.00 -10.68
N VAL A 101 5.67 23.29 -10.36
CA VAL A 101 5.51 23.81 -8.98
C VAL A 101 4.09 23.53 -8.47
N ASP A 102 3.07 23.77 -9.29
CA ASP A 102 1.68 23.52 -8.92
C ASP A 102 1.40 22.06 -8.56
N ASP A 103 2.09 21.11 -9.22
CA ASP A 103 2.01 19.69 -8.91
C ASP A 103 2.58 19.40 -7.51
N LEU A 104 3.68 20.06 -7.15
CA LEU A 104 4.27 19.95 -5.82
C LEU A 104 3.40 20.59 -4.73
N ASP A 105 2.75 21.71 -5.03
CA ASP A 105 1.80 22.32 -4.11
C ASP A 105 0.64 21.39 -3.77
N GLN A 106 0.09 20.71 -4.78
CA GLN A 106 -0.94 19.66 -4.62
C GLN A 106 -0.39 18.46 -3.84
N PHE A 107 0.83 18.01 -4.14
CA PHE A 107 1.48 16.92 -3.41
C PHE A 107 1.59 17.25 -1.92
N TYR A 108 2.13 18.41 -1.58
CA TYR A 108 2.25 18.80 -0.17
C TYR A 108 0.90 19.09 0.51
N GLU A 109 -0.14 19.45 -0.23
CA GLU A 109 -1.51 19.55 0.30
C GLU A 109 -2.05 18.17 0.71
N GLY A 110 -1.90 17.16 -0.16
CA GLY A 110 -2.28 15.77 0.14
C GLY A 110 -1.50 15.20 1.32
N LEU A 111 -0.19 15.47 1.36
CA LEU A 111 0.68 15.05 2.46
C LEU A 111 0.24 15.65 3.80
N ARG A 112 0.00 16.98 3.82
CA ARG A 112 -0.52 17.67 5.02
C ARG A 112 -1.87 17.12 5.48
N THR A 113 -2.76 16.80 4.54
CA THR A 113 -4.07 16.20 4.84
C THR A 113 -3.92 14.85 5.56
N ALA A 114 -3.07 13.97 5.03
CA ALA A 114 -2.77 12.69 5.66
C ALA A 114 -2.13 12.84 7.05
N CYS A 115 -1.13 13.71 7.15
CA CYS A 115 -0.41 13.99 8.39
C CYS A 115 -1.33 14.60 9.47
N ALA A 116 -2.24 15.51 9.10
CA ALA A 116 -3.19 16.13 10.03
C ALA A 116 -4.13 15.08 10.65
N LYS A 117 -4.58 14.08 9.88
CA LYS A 117 -5.44 12.99 10.38
C LYS A 117 -4.82 12.26 11.59
N TRP A 118 -3.53 12.01 11.55
CA TRP A 118 -2.79 11.25 12.55
C TRP A 118 -1.89 12.10 13.45
N LYS A 119 -1.90 13.43 13.29
CA LYS A 119 -1.05 14.38 14.04
C LYS A 119 0.43 14.07 13.87
N VAL A 120 0.85 13.87 12.63
CA VAL A 120 2.24 13.61 12.24
C VAL A 120 2.87 14.91 11.76
N ASP A 121 4.07 15.22 12.23
CA ASP A 121 4.83 16.38 11.80
C ASP A 121 5.73 16.05 10.61
N ILE A 122 5.68 16.87 9.56
CA ILE A 122 6.67 16.83 8.48
C ILE A 122 7.88 17.62 8.98
N VAL A 123 9.00 16.94 9.27
CA VAL A 123 10.16 17.55 9.96
C VAL A 123 11.35 17.80 9.06
N GLY A 124 11.27 17.42 7.80
CA GLY A 124 12.36 17.64 6.84
C GLY A 124 12.22 16.81 5.58
N GLY A 125 13.24 16.87 4.76
CA GLY A 125 13.29 16.12 3.50
C GLY A 125 14.46 16.54 2.65
N ASP A 126 14.48 16.02 1.42
CA ASP A 126 15.44 16.39 0.39
C ASP A 126 14.74 16.49 -0.97
N THR A 127 15.27 17.33 -1.86
CA THR A 127 14.74 17.51 -3.20
C THR A 127 15.87 17.46 -4.22
N THR A 128 15.76 16.55 -5.17
CA THR A 128 16.74 16.40 -6.26
C THR A 128 16.03 16.23 -7.61
N SER A 129 16.78 16.17 -8.68
CA SER A 129 16.26 15.91 -10.03
C SER A 129 16.35 14.43 -10.40
N SER A 130 15.42 13.99 -11.28
CA SER A 130 15.39 12.65 -11.84
C SER A 130 15.33 12.70 -13.37
N TYR A 131 16.00 11.77 -14.03
CA TYR A 131 15.91 11.58 -15.49
C TYR A 131 14.81 10.60 -15.92
N THR A 132 14.33 9.76 -15.00
CA THR A 132 13.45 8.61 -15.29
C THR A 132 12.02 8.75 -14.83
N GLY A 133 11.68 9.81 -14.13
CA GLY A 133 10.33 10.03 -13.59
C GLY A 133 10.35 10.52 -12.15
N LEU A 134 9.22 10.46 -11.48
CA LEU A 134 9.06 10.86 -10.09
C LEU A 134 9.43 9.70 -9.16
N ALA A 135 10.29 9.98 -8.17
CA ALA A 135 10.55 9.06 -7.07
C ALA A 135 10.34 9.77 -5.74
N ILE A 136 9.72 9.09 -4.79
CA ILE A 136 9.38 9.63 -3.47
C ILE A 136 9.87 8.64 -2.43
N ASN A 137 10.64 9.10 -1.46
CA ASN A 137 10.95 8.31 -0.27
C ASN A 137 10.34 8.98 0.95
N ILE A 138 9.62 8.20 1.75
CA ILE A 138 9.07 8.66 3.02
C ILE A 138 9.67 7.82 4.14
N THR A 139 10.36 8.47 5.07
CA THR A 139 10.76 7.86 6.33
C THR A 139 9.81 8.31 7.42
N CYS A 140 9.08 7.37 7.99
CA CYS A 140 8.16 7.59 9.10
C CYS A 140 8.83 7.19 10.42
N ILE A 141 8.73 8.07 11.42
CA ILE A 141 9.24 7.87 12.77
C ILE A 141 8.03 7.83 13.71
N GLY A 142 7.96 6.79 14.51
CA GLY A 142 6.91 6.58 15.50
C GLY A 142 7.45 6.24 16.88
N GLU A 143 6.56 6.06 17.82
CA GLU A 143 6.89 5.66 19.18
C GLU A 143 5.90 4.62 19.73
N ALA A 144 6.38 3.75 20.60
CA ALA A 144 5.57 2.85 21.40
C ALA A 144 6.19 2.66 22.79
N MET A 145 5.39 2.26 23.78
CA MET A 145 5.96 1.78 25.05
C MET A 145 6.65 0.44 24.81
N SER A 146 7.76 0.19 25.50
CA SER A 146 8.57 -1.03 25.29
C SER A 146 7.78 -2.34 25.41
N ASN A 147 6.78 -2.36 26.31
CA ASN A 147 5.93 -3.52 26.54
C ASN A 147 4.72 -3.60 25.57
N GLU A 148 4.52 -2.59 24.72
CA GLU A 148 3.39 -2.53 23.78
C GLU A 148 3.79 -2.85 22.34
N VAL A 149 5.09 -2.77 22.01
CA VAL A 149 5.57 -3.14 20.67
C VAL A 149 5.13 -4.56 20.32
N VAL A 150 4.59 -4.72 19.12
CA VAL A 150 4.22 -6.02 18.55
C VAL A 150 5.12 -6.26 17.33
N TYR A 151 5.57 -7.46 17.18
CA TYR A 151 6.49 -7.91 16.14
C TYR A 151 5.80 -8.90 15.20
N ARG A 152 6.40 -9.21 14.09
CA ARG A 152 6.02 -10.36 13.25
C ARG A 152 6.21 -11.68 13.98
N SER A 153 7.11 -11.72 14.95
CA SER A 153 7.33 -12.86 15.83
C SER A 153 6.41 -12.82 17.06
N GLY A 154 6.02 -13.99 17.55
CA GLY A 154 5.25 -14.10 18.80
C GLY A 154 3.92 -14.83 18.66
N ALA A 155 3.48 -15.18 17.45
CA ALA A 155 2.33 -16.05 17.24
C ALA A 155 2.57 -17.42 17.87
N LYS A 156 1.53 -17.99 18.46
CA LYS A 156 1.57 -19.26 19.19
C LYS A 156 0.61 -20.28 18.57
N PRO A 157 0.90 -21.58 18.72
CA PRO A 157 -0.07 -22.61 18.35
C PRO A 157 -1.44 -22.34 19.00
N THR A 158 -2.51 -22.46 18.21
CA THR A 158 -3.90 -22.16 18.58
C THR A 158 -4.31 -20.69 18.59
N ASP A 159 -3.40 -19.76 18.28
CA ASP A 159 -3.78 -18.37 18.06
C ASP A 159 -4.69 -18.28 16.83
N ILE A 160 -5.57 -17.30 16.85
CA ILE A 160 -6.48 -17.00 15.73
C ILE A 160 -5.85 -15.94 14.85
N ILE A 161 -5.90 -16.15 13.54
CA ILE A 161 -5.49 -15.18 12.53
C ILE A 161 -6.65 -14.25 12.27
N CYS A 162 -6.41 -12.95 12.42
CA CYS A 162 -7.36 -11.88 12.15
C CYS A 162 -6.82 -10.94 11.09
N VAL A 163 -7.71 -10.36 10.29
CA VAL A 163 -7.39 -9.26 9.37
C VAL A 163 -8.36 -8.11 9.57
N SER A 164 -7.87 -6.89 9.45
CA SER A 164 -8.73 -5.73 9.33
C SER A 164 -9.26 -5.61 7.89
N GLY A 165 -10.49 -5.14 7.72
CA GLY A 165 -11.07 -4.85 6.42
C GLY A 165 -11.28 -6.04 5.48
N ASN A 166 -11.25 -5.76 4.17
CA ASN A 166 -11.41 -6.72 3.09
C ASN A 166 -10.17 -6.73 2.21
N LEU A 167 -9.88 -7.89 1.59
CA LEU A 167 -8.66 -8.12 0.83
C LEU A 167 -8.89 -8.19 -0.68
N GLY A 168 -7.84 -7.87 -1.44
CA GLY A 168 -7.82 -7.93 -2.89
C GLY A 168 -8.48 -6.75 -3.60
N ALA A 169 -9.07 -5.81 -2.84
CA ALA A 169 -9.76 -4.66 -3.41
C ALA A 169 -8.79 -3.67 -4.07
N ALA A 170 -7.65 -3.39 -3.45
CA ALA A 170 -6.63 -2.52 -4.02
C ALA A 170 -6.09 -3.07 -5.34
N TYR A 171 -5.77 -4.37 -5.37
CA TYR A 171 -5.31 -5.03 -6.59
C TYR A 171 -6.34 -4.98 -7.72
N MET A 172 -7.63 -5.24 -7.43
CA MET A 172 -8.67 -5.14 -8.45
C MET A 172 -8.90 -3.71 -8.90
N GLY A 173 -8.74 -2.73 -8.01
CA GLY A 173 -8.72 -1.31 -8.35
C GLY A 173 -7.61 -0.97 -9.35
N LEU A 174 -6.39 -1.50 -9.13
CA LEU A 174 -5.29 -1.36 -10.08
C LEU A 174 -5.63 -1.98 -11.45
N GLN A 175 -6.24 -3.17 -11.48
CA GLN A 175 -6.63 -3.80 -12.74
C GLN A 175 -7.65 -2.97 -13.53
N VAL A 176 -8.61 -2.33 -12.83
CA VAL A 176 -9.56 -1.40 -13.46
C VAL A 176 -8.84 -0.18 -14.03
N LEU A 177 -7.96 0.45 -13.26
CA LEU A 177 -7.18 1.61 -13.70
C LEU A 177 -6.28 1.29 -14.90
N GLU A 178 -5.59 0.17 -14.90
CA GLU A 178 -4.75 -0.26 -16.02
C GLU A 178 -5.57 -0.58 -17.26
N ARG A 179 -6.77 -1.16 -17.13
CA ARG A 179 -7.68 -1.37 -18.26
C ARG A 179 -8.09 -0.04 -18.90
N GLU A 180 -8.55 0.92 -18.11
CA GLU A 180 -8.97 2.23 -18.60
C GLU A 180 -7.81 3.00 -19.26
N LYS A 181 -6.61 2.89 -18.70
CA LYS A 181 -5.39 3.43 -19.30
C LYS A 181 -5.10 2.82 -20.67
N VAL A 182 -5.24 1.51 -20.83
CA VAL A 182 -5.06 0.84 -22.12
C VAL A 182 -6.09 1.34 -23.13
N VAL A 183 -7.37 1.48 -22.74
CA VAL A 183 -8.44 2.01 -23.60
C VAL A 183 -8.09 3.44 -24.06
N TYR A 184 -7.68 4.29 -23.14
CA TYR A 184 -7.25 5.66 -23.47
C TYR A 184 -6.10 5.68 -24.48
N TYR A 185 -5.03 4.90 -24.26
CA TYR A 185 -3.89 4.88 -25.18
C TYR A 185 -4.23 4.30 -26.56
N GLN A 186 -5.12 3.32 -26.63
CA GLN A 186 -5.63 2.81 -27.90
C GLN A 186 -6.36 3.91 -28.70
N GLN A 187 -7.22 4.68 -28.06
CA GLN A 187 -7.89 5.82 -28.70
C GLN A 187 -6.90 6.87 -29.19
N VAL A 188 -5.90 7.21 -28.37
CA VAL A 188 -4.82 8.15 -28.76
C VAL A 188 -4.02 7.62 -29.96
N GLU A 189 -3.69 6.34 -29.97
CA GLU A 189 -2.93 5.74 -31.07
C GLU A 189 -3.72 5.73 -32.39
N GLU A 190 -4.99 5.35 -32.35
CA GLU A 190 -5.88 5.39 -33.51
C GLU A 190 -6.06 6.81 -34.04
N PHE A 191 -6.27 7.77 -33.16
CA PHE A 191 -6.33 9.19 -33.53
C PHE A 191 -5.04 9.64 -34.22
N ASN A 192 -3.87 9.33 -33.66
CA ASN A 192 -2.60 9.70 -34.25
C ASN A 192 -2.37 9.06 -35.65
N LYS A 193 -2.84 7.82 -35.87
CA LYS A 193 -2.83 7.17 -37.19
C LYS A 193 -3.70 7.92 -38.20
N LYS A 194 -4.96 8.26 -37.82
CA LYS A 194 -5.88 9.02 -38.64
C LYS A 194 -5.34 10.42 -38.96
N LEU A 195 -4.75 11.10 -37.96
CA LEU A 195 -4.17 12.42 -38.12
C LEU A 195 -3.01 12.42 -39.13
N LYS A 196 -2.10 11.46 -39.01
CA LYS A 196 -0.98 11.31 -39.98
C LYS A 196 -1.47 11.04 -41.39
N ALA A 197 -2.48 10.20 -41.58
CA ALA A 197 -3.06 9.91 -42.89
C ALA A 197 -3.71 11.17 -43.51
N ALA A 198 -4.56 11.86 -42.72
CA ALA A 198 -5.22 13.09 -43.18
C ALA A 198 -4.23 14.22 -43.56
N GLN A 199 -3.13 14.32 -42.82
CA GLN A 199 -2.03 15.26 -43.15
C GLN A 199 -1.30 14.88 -44.42
N ALA A 200 -1.00 13.60 -44.63
CA ALA A 200 -0.33 13.11 -45.84
C ALA A 200 -1.17 13.34 -47.12
N GLU A 201 -2.50 13.19 -47.02
CA GLU A 201 -3.46 13.40 -48.09
C GLU A 201 -3.89 14.88 -48.22
N ASN A 202 -3.44 15.78 -47.37
CA ASN A 202 -3.84 17.17 -47.28
C ASN A 202 -5.38 17.38 -47.25
N ASN A 203 -6.06 16.45 -46.58
CA ASN A 203 -7.54 16.36 -46.49
C ASN A 203 -8.08 17.29 -45.38
N LYS A 204 -8.45 18.52 -45.77
CA LYS A 204 -8.93 19.55 -44.85
C LYS A 204 -10.22 19.14 -44.10
N VAL A 205 -11.13 18.44 -44.76
CA VAL A 205 -12.41 17.98 -44.13
C VAL A 205 -12.11 16.99 -43.04
N GLN A 206 -11.23 16.02 -43.31
CA GLN A 206 -10.82 15.05 -42.31
C GLN A 206 -10.10 15.69 -41.12
N LEU A 207 -9.25 16.68 -41.37
CA LEU A 207 -8.54 17.43 -40.32
C LEU A 207 -9.51 18.21 -39.41
N ASP A 208 -10.63 18.74 -39.95
CA ASP A 208 -11.63 19.43 -39.13
C ASP A 208 -12.45 18.44 -38.26
N ILE A 209 -12.78 17.26 -38.80
CA ILE A 209 -13.43 16.19 -38.02
C ILE A 209 -12.51 15.75 -36.86
N LEU A 210 -11.23 15.59 -37.11
CA LEU A 210 -10.23 15.17 -36.13
C LEU A 210 -10.05 16.19 -34.98
N LYS A 211 -10.38 17.47 -35.18
CA LYS A 211 -10.38 18.43 -34.06
C LYS A 211 -11.41 18.07 -32.98
N THR A 212 -12.63 17.70 -33.39
CA THR A 212 -13.68 17.28 -32.46
C THR A 212 -13.33 15.94 -31.81
N GLU A 213 -12.74 14.99 -32.57
CA GLU A 213 -12.28 13.70 -32.01
C GLU A 213 -11.16 13.93 -30.97
N ARG A 214 -10.26 14.89 -31.22
CA ARG A 214 -9.22 15.30 -30.26
C ARG A 214 -9.82 15.83 -28.95
N GLU A 215 -10.78 16.73 -29.04
CA GLU A 215 -11.47 17.26 -27.86
C GLU A 215 -12.15 16.13 -27.04
N SER A 216 -12.74 15.14 -27.72
CA SER A 216 -13.31 13.96 -27.07
C SER A 216 -12.27 13.13 -26.32
N ILE A 217 -11.09 12.94 -26.90
CA ILE A 217 -9.99 12.20 -26.26
C ILE A 217 -9.39 13.00 -25.10
N GLU A 218 -9.22 14.31 -25.26
CA GLU A 218 -8.74 15.20 -24.19
C GLU A 218 -9.71 15.26 -22.99
N ASN A 219 -11.02 15.00 -23.22
CA ASN A 219 -12.06 14.92 -22.21
C ASN A 219 -12.45 13.47 -21.87
N PHE A 220 -11.57 12.50 -22.13
CA PHE A 220 -11.83 11.10 -21.79
C PHE A 220 -12.22 10.95 -20.33
N GLN A 221 -13.35 10.27 -20.08
CA GLN A 221 -13.82 9.93 -18.75
C GLN A 221 -13.74 8.41 -18.59
N PRO A 222 -12.92 7.90 -17.70
CA PRO A 222 -12.85 6.47 -17.44
C PRO A 222 -14.14 5.94 -16.82
N GLU A 223 -14.51 4.71 -17.10
CA GLU A 223 -15.72 4.06 -16.57
C GLU A 223 -15.44 3.37 -15.23
N PHE A 224 -15.82 4.04 -14.14
CA PHE A 224 -15.65 3.56 -12.78
C PHE A 224 -16.95 3.18 -12.07
N SER A 225 -18.10 3.28 -12.76
CA SER A 225 -19.41 3.01 -12.17
C SER A 225 -19.47 1.61 -11.55
N GLY A 226 -19.85 1.55 -10.28
CA GLY A 226 -19.89 0.32 -9.49
C GLY A 226 -18.54 -0.25 -9.07
N LYS A 227 -17.45 0.51 -9.26
CA LYS A 227 -16.07 0.13 -8.91
C LYS A 227 -15.39 1.17 -7.98
N GLU A 228 -16.16 2.12 -7.48
CA GLU A 228 -15.65 3.25 -6.69
C GLU A 228 -14.87 2.77 -5.46
N TYR A 229 -15.37 1.75 -4.76
CA TYR A 229 -14.69 1.16 -3.62
C TYR A 229 -13.30 0.61 -3.97
N LEU A 230 -13.17 -0.06 -5.12
CA LEU A 230 -11.90 -0.63 -5.59
C LEU A 230 -10.88 0.47 -5.91
N ILE A 231 -11.36 1.52 -6.61
CA ILE A 231 -10.54 2.68 -6.97
C ILE A 231 -10.06 3.42 -5.71
N ASP A 232 -10.96 3.66 -4.76
CA ASP A 232 -10.61 4.28 -3.48
C ASP A 232 -9.56 3.45 -2.72
N ARG A 233 -9.73 2.12 -2.68
CA ARG A 233 -8.76 1.23 -2.01
C ARG A 233 -7.38 1.30 -2.64
N GLN A 234 -7.28 1.47 -3.95
CA GLN A 234 -6.01 1.59 -4.66
C GLN A 234 -5.39 2.99 -4.57
N LEU A 235 -6.19 4.03 -4.78
CA LEU A 235 -5.67 5.40 -4.88
C LEU A 235 -5.58 6.10 -3.52
N LYS A 236 -6.40 5.71 -2.57
CA LYS A 236 -6.54 6.35 -1.27
C LYS A 236 -6.64 5.33 -0.13
N PRO A 237 -5.61 4.46 0.04
CA PRO A 237 -5.60 3.54 1.16
C PRO A 237 -5.60 4.29 2.49
N GLU A 238 -6.15 3.67 3.53
CA GLU A 238 -6.18 4.22 4.88
C GLU A 238 -5.23 3.43 5.78
N ALA A 239 -4.44 4.16 6.56
CA ALA A 239 -3.60 3.53 7.56
C ALA A 239 -4.45 2.95 8.71
N PRO A 240 -4.14 1.74 9.21
CA PRO A 240 -5.03 0.95 10.08
C PRO A 240 -5.04 1.39 11.56
N GLY A 241 -4.72 2.64 11.86
CA GLY A 241 -4.63 3.17 13.22
C GLY A 241 -5.95 3.13 14.00
N GLU A 242 -7.11 3.23 13.32
CA GLU A 242 -8.42 3.11 13.98
C GLU A 242 -8.66 1.69 14.49
N VAL A 243 -8.17 0.68 13.79
CA VAL A 243 -8.25 -0.72 14.23
C VAL A 243 -7.41 -0.95 15.48
N LEU A 244 -6.19 -0.40 15.53
CA LEU A 244 -5.36 -0.45 16.73
C LEU A 244 -6.02 0.20 17.93
N GLN A 245 -6.69 1.33 17.75
CA GLN A 245 -7.44 1.96 18.82
C GLN A 245 -8.56 1.06 19.33
N GLN A 246 -9.31 0.40 18.46
CA GLN A 246 -10.36 -0.55 18.87
C GLN A 246 -9.78 -1.75 19.64
N LEU A 247 -8.64 -2.31 19.20
CA LEU A 247 -7.96 -3.40 19.91
C LEU A 247 -7.53 -2.96 21.31
N LEU A 248 -6.96 -1.77 21.43
CA LEU A 248 -6.54 -1.19 22.71
C LEU A 248 -7.73 -1.00 23.67
N GLU A 249 -8.84 -0.42 23.18
CA GLU A 249 -10.07 -0.22 23.97
C GLU A 249 -10.69 -1.54 24.45
N ALA A 250 -10.55 -2.61 23.66
CA ALA A 250 -10.97 -3.96 24.04
C ALA A 250 -9.97 -4.69 24.96
N GLY A 251 -8.83 -4.07 25.27
CA GLY A 251 -7.77 -4.70 26.06
C GLY A 251 -7.12 -5.90 25.34
N ILE A 252 -7.04 -5.84 24.01
CA ILE A 252 -6.41 -6.88 23.18
C ILE A 252 -5.04 -6.38 22.75
N LYS A 253 -4.01 -7.18 23.05
CA LYS A 253 -2.68 -7.03 22.46
C LYS A 253 -2.43 -8.21 21.52
N PRO A 254 -2.22 -7.98 20.21
CA PRO A 254 -1.84 -9.03 19.28
C PRO A 254 -0.59 -9.78 19.73
N THR A 255 -0.52 -11.07 19.44
CA THR A 255 0.68 -11.89 19.70
C THR A 255 1.73 -11.71 18.61
N ALA A 256 1.32 -11.51 17.37
CA ALA A 256 2.15 -11.09 16.24
C ALA A 256 1.33 -10.20 15.30
N MET A 257 1.99 -9.34 14.53
CA MET A 257 1.32 -8.41 13.62
C MET A 257 2.22 -7.99 12.46
N ILE A 258 1.61 -7.70 11.32
CA ILE A 258 2.23 -7.16 10.09
C ILE A 258 1.13 -6.39 9.33
N ASP A 259 1.48 -5.45 8.48
CA ASP A 259 0.52 -4.92 7.50
C ASP A 259 0.52 -5.78 6.22
N ILE A 260 -0.58 -5.73 5.46
CA ILE A 260 -0.72 -6.49 4.20
C ILE A 260 -0.33 -5.60 3.04
N SER A 261 0.94 -5.70 2.65
CA SER A 261 1.54 -4.96 1.52
C SER A 261 1.72 -5.83 0.28
N ASP A 262 2.16 -7.08 0.45
CA ASP A 262 2.46 -8.03 -0.63
C ASP A 262 1.35 -9.06 -0.85
N GLY A 263 0.33 -9.02 -0.02
CA GLY A 263 -0.81 -9.91 -0.02
C GLY A 263 -0.80 -10.94 1.11
N LEU A 264 -1.99 -11.36 1.52
CA LEU A 264 -2.21 -12.19 2.69
C LEU A 264 -1.27 -13.41 2.76
N ALA A 265 -1.04 -14.10 1.63
CA ALA A 265 -0.22 -15.31 1.63
C ALA A 265 1.26 -15.04 1.88
N SER A 266 1.79 -13.93 1.36
CA SER A 266 3.18 -13.51 1.58
C SER A 266 3.38 -13.06 3.02
N ASP A 267 2.54 -12.15 3.48
CA ASP A 267 2.69 -11.49 4.77
C ASP A 267 2.44 -12.46 5.93
N LEU A 268 1.50 -13.39 5.78
CA LEU A 268 1.30 -14.46 6.76
C LEU A 268 2.49 -15.42 6.85
N LYS A 269 3.18 -15.69 5.73
CA LYS A 269 4.42 -16.49 5.76
C LYS A 269 5.52 -15.81 6.58
N HIS A 270 5.59 -14.46 6.58
CA HIS A 270 6.52 -13.75 7.45
C HIS A 270 6.20 -13.97 8.93
N ILE A 271 4.94 -13.85 9.34
CA ILE A 271 4.52 -14.19 10.71
C ILE A 271 4.89 -15.64 11.04
N CYS A 272 4.58 -16.58 10.17
CA CYS A 272 4.90 -18.01 10.38
C CYS A 272 6.39 -18.25 10.53
N LYS A 273 7.21 -17.66 9.66
CA LYS A 273 8.68 -17.78 9.68
C LYS A 273 9.27 -17.23 10.98
N GLU A 274 8.91 -15.99 11.32
CA GLU A 274 9.47 -15.30 12.48
C GLU A 274 8.97 -15.88 13.81
N SER A 275 7.74 -16.41 13.83
CA SER A 275 7.15 -17.10 15.00
C SER A 275 7.50 -18.59 15.06
N ARG A 276 8.09 -19.17 14.01
CA ARG A 276 8.40 -20.61 13.88
C ARG A 276 7.19 -21.52 14.05
N VAL A 277 6.09 -21.15 13.43
CA VAL A 277 4.82 -21.89 13.44
C VAL A 277 4.31 -22.11 12.02
N GLY A 278 3.39 -23.03 11.84
CA GLY A 278 2.60 -23.19 10.61
C GLY A 278 1.25 -22.50 10.77
N CYS A 279 0.52 -22.33 9.68
CA CYS A 279 -0.84 -21.78 9.72
C CYS A 279 -1.79 -22.58 8.82
N ARG A 280 -3.08 -22.42 9.06
CA ARG A 280 -4.15 -22.92 8.21
C ARG A 280 -5.13 -21.80 7.91
N ILE A 281 -5.31 -21.48 6.64
CA ILE A 281 -6.33 -20.54 6.15
C ILE A 281 -7.47 -21.34 5.55
N TYR A 282 -8.68 -20.90 5.81
CA TYR A 282 -9.90 -21.41 5.19
C TYR A 282 -10.36 -20.40 4.14
N GLU A 283 -10.45 -20.83 2.89
CA GLU A 283 -10.78 -19.98 1.74
C GLU A 283 -12.11 -19.23 1.95
N ASP A 284 -13.14 -19.92 2.46
CA ASP A 284 -14.46 -19.36 2.76
C ASP A 284 -14.45 -18.34 3.91
N LYS A 285 -13.31 -18.17 4.58
CA LYS A 285 -13.10 -17.23 5.68
C LYS A 285 -12.28 -16.01 5.29
N ILE A 286 -11.75 -15.94 4.08
CA ILE A 286 -11.05 -14.74 3.60
C ILE A 286 -12.09 -13.63 3.39
N PRO A 287 -11.93 -12.46 4.03
CA PRO A 287 -12.88 -11.36 3.86
C PRO A 287 -12.68 -10.68 2.50
N ILE A 288 -13.69 -10.74 1.67
CA ILE A 288 -13.68 -10.13 0.33
C ILE A 288 -14.96 -9.32 0.15
N ASP A 289 -14.84 -8.12 -0.40
CA ASP A 289 -15.98 -7.26 -0.70
C ASP A 289 -16.72 -7.73 -1.95
N TYR A 290 -18.03 -7.42 -2.01
CA TYR A 290 -18.87 -7.76 -3.15
C TYR A 290 -18.34 -7.15 -4.47
N GLN A 291 -17.91 -5.87 -4.47
CA GLN A 291 -17.38 -5.23 -5.67
C GLN A 291 -16.11 -5.93 -6.15
N THR A 292 -15.24 -6.37 -5.23
CA THR A 292 -14.05 -7.16 -5.55
C THR A 292 -14.44 -8.47 -6.25
N ALA A 293 -15.41 -9.20 -5.69
CA ALA A 293 -15.86 -10.47 -6.26
C ALA A 293 -16.50 -10.29 -7.66
N ALA A 294 -17.38 -9.31 -7.80
CA ALA A 294 -18.04 -9.01 -9.07
C ALA A 294 -17.04 -8.57 -10.16
N THR A 295 -16.05 -7.76 -9.79
CA THR A 295 -15.04 -7.32 -10.75
C THR A 295 -14.07 -8.44 -11.12
N CYS A 296 -13.71 -9.33 -10.19
CA CYS A 296 -12.95 -10.54 -10.52
C CYS A 296 -13.68 -11.42 -11.56
N GLU A 297 -15.01 -11.60 -11.39
CA GLU A 297 -15.83 -12.34 -12.37
C GLU A 297 -15.85 -11.64 -13.73
N GLU A 298 -16.09 -10.32 -13.77
CA GLU A 298 -16.07 -9.51 -15.00
C GLU A 298 -14.73 -9.64 -15.74
N PHE A 299 -13.62 -9.65 -15.03
CA PHE A 299 -12.26 -9.72 -15.60
C PHE A 299 -11.78 -11.16 -15.83
N ASN A 300 -12.60 -12.15 -15.51
CA ASN A 300 -12.23 -13.58 -15.56
C ASN A 300 -10.96 -13.86 -14.73
N MET A 301 -10.87 -13.25 -13.56
CA MET A 301 -9.77 -13.42 -12.61
C MET A 301 -10.17 -14.29 -11.43
N ASN A 302 -9.23 -15.06 -10.91
CA ASN A 302 -9.49 -15.89 -9.74
C ASN A 302 -9.54 -15.05 -8.47
N LEU A 303 -10.69 -15.06 -7.80
CA LEU A 303 -10.98 -14.26 -6.61
C LEU A 303 -10.03 -14.58 -5.45
N THR A 304 -9.79 -15.86 -5.19
CA THR A 304 -8.90 -16.30 -4.10
C THR A 304 -7.47 -15.83 -4.35
N THR A 305 -7.01 -15.90 -5.62
CA THR A 305 -5.69 -15.39 -5.99
C THR A 305 -5.59 -13.87 -5.78
N ALA A 306 -6.61 -13.11 -6.16
CA ALA A 306 -6.63 -11.66 -5.93
C ALA A 306 -6.52 -11.33 -4.43
N ALA A 307 -7.25 -12.03 -3.57
CA ALA A 307 -7.20 -11.80 -2.12
C ALA A 307 -5.91 -12.30 -1.44
N LEU A 308 -5.31 -13.40 -1.93
CA LEU A 308 -4.10 -13.97 -1.34
C LEU A 308 -2.80 -13.27 -1.78
N SER A 309 -2.78 -12.74 -3.02
CA SER A 309 -1.53 -12.30 -3.68
C SER A 309 -1.65 -10.92 -4.33
N GLY A 310 -2.77 -10.23 -4.18
CA GLY A 310 -2.99 -8.92 -4.80
C GLY A 310 -2.12 -7.83 -4.22
N GLY A 311 -2.02 -7.79 -2.91
CA GLY A 311 -1.24 -6.77 -2.19
C GLY A 311 -1.85 -5.37 -2.18
N GLU A 312 -1.11 -4.44 -1.61
CA GLU A 312 -1.45 -3.01 -1.44
C GLU A 312 -2.76 -2.75 -0.67
N ASP A 313 -3.24 -3.72 0.10
CA ASP A 313 -4.45 -3.55 0.92
C ASP A 313 -4.20 -2.67 2.16
N TYR A 314 -2.97 -2.67 2.69
CA TYR A 314 -2.52 -1.94 3.88
C TYR A 314 -3.43 -2.14 5.10
N GLU A 315 -4.04 -3.32 5.17
CA GLU A 315 -4.78 -3.79 6.31
C GLU A 315 -3.84 -4.46 7.33
N LEU A 316 -4.25 -4.56 8.60
CA LEU A 316 -3.49 -5.32 9.59
C LEU A 316 -3.80 -6.81 9.48
N LEU A 317 -2.75 -7.61 9.44
CA LEU A 317 -2.77 -9.04 9.69
C LEU A 317 -2.16 -9.29 11.06
N PHE A 318 -2.90 -9.91 11.95
CA PHE A 318 -2.44 -10.14 13.31
C PHE A 318 -2.98 -11.44 13.89
N THR A 319 -2.33 -11.89 14.95
CA THR A 319 -2.74 -13.09 15.69
C THR A 319 -3.11 -12.73 17.13
N ILE A 320 -4.12 -13.41 17.66
CA ILE A 320 -4.59 -13.25 19.03
C ILE A 320 -4.80 -14.61 19.70
N PRO A 321 -4.66 -14.73 21.02
CA PRO A 321 -5.05 -15.93 21.76
C PRO A 321 -6.52 -16.27 21.53
N ILE A 322 -6.85 -17.56 21.40
CA ILE A 322 -8.24 -18.02 21.19
C ILE A 322 -9.21 -17.50 22.28
N GLY A 323 -8.72 -17.23 23.46
CA GLY A 323 -9.53 -16.67 24.56
C GLY A 323 -10.02 -15.25 24.32
N ASP A 324 -9.40 -14.50 23.41
CA ASP A 324 -9.78 -13.13 23.06
C ASP A 324 -10.74 -13.08 21.85
N HIS A 325 -11.07 -14.23 21.25
CA HIS A 325 -11.95 -14.32 20.08
C HIS A 325 -13.28 -13.55 20.25
N ALA A 326 -13.97 -13.77 21.35
CA ALA A 326 -15.26 -13.12 21.62
C ALA A 326 -15.17 -11.58 21.69
N LYS A 327 -14.00 -11.02 21.99
CA LYS A 327 -13.78 -9.57 22.03
C LYS A 327 -13.71 -8.95 20.63
N VAL A 328 -13.18 -9.69 19.63
CA VAL A 328 -13.05 -9.21 18.24
C VAL A 328 -14.29 -9.47 17.39
N GLU A 329 -15.13 -10.46 17.78
CA GLU A 329 -16.30 -10.89 17.00
C GLU A 329 -17.34 -9.78 16.75
N GLY A 330 -17.38 -8.74 17.58
CA GLY A 330 -18.28 -7.61 17.45
C GLY A 330 -17.64 -6.32 16.92
N MET A 331 -16.35 -6.31 16.62
CA MET A 331 -15.64 -5.10 16.21
C MET A 331 -15.94 -4.73 14.76
N LYS A 332 -16.14 -3.42 14.53
CA LYS A 332 -16.21 -2.91 13.15
C LYS A 332 -14.84 -3.04 12.51
N ASN A 333 -14.83 -3.45 11.23
CA ASN A 333 -13.62 -3.55 10.40
C ASN A 333 -12.60 -4.61 10.85
N ILE A 334 -12.94 -5.47 11.79
CA ILE A 334 -12.14 -6.67 12.10
C ILE A 334 -12.95 -7.88 11.66
N ARG A 335 -12.39 -8.65 10.78
CA ARG A 335 -12.95 -9.92 10.30
C ARG A 335 -12.15 -11.05 10.94
N ASP A 336 -12.71 -11.63 12.00
CA ASP A 336 -12.24 -12.90 12.45
C ASP A 336 -12.99 -13.99 11.70
N ARG A 337 -12.30 -14.82 11.02
CA ARG A 337 -12.88 -16.02 10.46
C ARG A 337 -11.95 -17.17 10.76
N LYS A 338 -12.02 -17.69 12.01
CA LYS A 338 -11.44 -18.95 12.53
C LYS A 338 -10.36 -19.62 11.64
N SER A 339 -9.40 -18.86 11.16
CA SER A 339 -8.16 -19.38 10.63
C SER A 339 -7.21 -19.54 11.81
N VAL A 340 -6.58 -20.69 11.96
CA VAL A 340 -5.81 -21.05 13.16
C VAL A 340 -4.34 -21.16 12.79
N VAL A 341 -3.49 -20.63 13.65
CA VAL A 341 -2.03 -20.82 13.59
C VAL A 341 -1.65 -22.25 14.02
#